data_71cd9fd4d11748b064ab158709f12174
#
_entry.id   71cd9fd4d11748b064ab158709f12174
#
_cell.length_a   1.000
_cell.length_b   1.000
_cell.length_c   1.000
_cell.angle_alpha   90.00
_cell.angle_beta   90.00
_cell.angle_gamma   90.00
#
_symmetry.space_group_name_H-M   'P 1'
#
loop_
_entity.id
_entity.type
_entity.pdbx_description
1 polymer ?
#
loop_
_entity_poly.entity_id
_entity_poly.type
_entity_poly.pdbx_seq_one_letter_code
_entity_poly.pdbx_strand_id
1 'polypeptide(L)'
;LENAKEILRYKDQSNFNKGLDGVTPLTAGICSPVQVDRLVGHLFSPDELWTKVGISTVDQSAPYYRTDGYWNGAVWFPHQWMVWKALLDLGEGEKAYQVATTALNTWEKECKESYYTFEHFIISSQRGAGWHQFSGLSSPILNWFAAYYRIGKVSTGFEVWISNSHFND
;
A
#
# COMPACT_ATOMS: atom_id res chain seq x y z
N LEU A 1 -26.51 -11.38 -15.05
CA LEU A 1 -26.47 -10.11 -14.29
C LEU A 1 -27.08 -10.23 -12.88
N GLU A 2 -28.16 -11.03 -12.68
CA GLU A 2 -28.74 -11.28 -11.36
C GLU A 2 -27.84 -12.13 -10.46
N ASN A 3 -27.21 -13.16 -11.00
CA ASN A 3 -26.26 -13.99 -10.26
C ASN A 3 -25.02 -13.21 -9.78
N ALA A 4 -24.58 -12.20 -10.54
CA ALA A 4 -23.50 -11.31 -10.09
C ALA A 4 -23.94 -10.41 -8.94
N LYS A 5 -25.21 -9.99 -8.90
CA LYS A 5 -25.78 -9.20 -7.79
C LYS A 5 -25.95 -10.03 -6.51
N GLU A 6 -26.23 -11.32 -6.62
CA GLU A 6 -26.33 -12.22 -5.46
C GLU A 6 -24.96 -12.52 -4.84
N ILE A 7 -23.93 -12.70 -5.67
CA ILE A 7 -22.55 -12.88 -5.20
C ILE A 7 -22.05 -11.64 -4.44
N LEU A 8 -22.55 -10.46 -4.78
CA LEU A 8 -22.19 -9.18 -4.14
C LEU A 8 -23.08 -8.84 -2.93
N ARG A 9 -24.18 -9.59 -2.69
CA ARG A 9 -25.03 -9.37 -1.52
C ARG A 9 -24.56 -10.22 -0.35
N TYR A 10 -23.78 -9.61 0.51
CA TYR A 10 -23.44 -10.20 1.78
C TYR A 10 -24.60 -10.03 2.77
N LYS A 11 -25.17 -11.15 3.18
CA LYS A 11 -26.30 -11.19 4.11
C LYS A 11 -25.91 -10.86 5.56
N ASP A 12 -24.63 -10.94 5.88
CA ASP A 12 -24.09 -10.80 7.24
C ASP A 12 -23.38 -9.44 7.50
N GLN A 13 -23.51 -8.50 6.57
CA GLN A 13 -22.85 -7.17 6.63
C GLN A 13 -21.31 -7.24 6.71
N SER A 14 -20.69 -8.33 6.28
CA SER A 14 -19.24 -8.44 6.21
C SER A 14 -18.66 -7.48 5.17
N ASN A 15 -17.40 -7.08 5.36
CA ASN A 15 -16.66 -6.22 4.43
C ASN A 15 -16.10 -6.99 3.23
N PHE A 16 -16.92 -7.86 2.63
CA PHE A 16 -16.51 -8.78 1.56
C PHE A 16 -15.78 -8.11 0.40
N ASN A 17 -16.23 -6.93 -0.01
CA ASN A 17 -15.68 -6.21 -1.16
C ASN A 17 -14.75 -5.06 -0.75
N LYS A 18 -14.39 -4.93 0.50
CA LYS A 18 -13.48 -3.90 0.96
C LYS A 18 -12.04 -4.34 0.72
N GLY A 19 -11.40 -3.67 -0.19
CA GLY A 19 -10.02 -3.97 -0.59
C GLY A 19 -9.38 -2.78 -1.27
N LEU A 20 -8.16 -2.95 -1.79
CA LEU A 20 -7.39 -1.89 -2.42
C LEU A 20 -8.05 -1.31 -3.68
N ASP A 21 -8.91 -2.05 -4.35
CA ASP A 21 -9.69 -1.52 -5.47
C ASP A 21 -10.59 -0.35 -5.05
N GLY A 22 -11.14 -0.41 -3.82
CA GLY A 22 -11.93 0.66 -3.22
C GLY A 22 -11.12 1.93 -2.89
N VAL A 23 -9.81 1.85 -2.88
CA VAL A 23 -8.90 2.99 -2.61
C VAL A 23 -8.50 3.72 -3.90
N THR A 24 -8.78 3.16 -5.07
CA THR A 24 -8.46 3.77 -6.38
C THR A 24 -8.96 5.23 -6.51
N PRO A 25 -10.16 5.60 -6.05
CA PRO A 25 -10.60 7.01 -6.08
C PRO A 25 -9.69 7.96 -5.29
N LEU A 26 -9.04 7.49 -4.22
CA LEU A 26 -8.07 8.28 -3.47
C LEU A 26 -6.83 8.58 -4.34
N THR A 27 -6.31 7.57 -5.02
CA THR A 27 -5.15 7.72 -5.91
C THR A 27 -5.45 8.53 -7.16
N ALA A 28 -6.72 8.57 -7.57
CA ALA A 28 -7.19 9.38 -8.69
C ALA A 28 -7.53 10.84 -8.31
N GLY A 29 -7.42 11.22 -7.03
CA GLY A 29 -7.67 12.58 -6.56
C GLY A 29 -9.15 13.04 -6.67
N ILE A 30 -10.10 12.11 -6.79
CA ILE A 30 -11.53 12.43 -7.02
C ILE A 30 -12.40 12.33 -5.76
N CYS A 31 -11.81 12.05 -4.62
CA CYS A 31 -12.53 11.93 -3.34
C CYS A 31 -12.88 13.30 -2.76
N SER A 32 -14.08 13.42 -2.21
CA SER A 32 -14.41 14.53 -1.31
C SER A 32 -13.62 14.40 0.01
N PRO A 33 -13.44 15.51 0.78
CA PRO A 33 -12.73 15.46 2.06
C PRO A 33 -13.24 14.37 3.02
N VAL A 34 -14.55 14.20 3.12
CA VAL A 34 -15.16 13.15 3.97
C VAL A 34 -14.82 11.73 3.48
N GLN A 35 -14.72 11.53 2.16
CA GLN A 35 -14.30 10.25 1.60
C GLN A 35 -12.81 10.00 1.84
N VAL A 36 -11.97 11.03 1.72
CA VAL A 36 -10.54 10.96 2.06
C VAL A 36 -10.37 10.49 3.51
N ASP A 37 -10.99 11.16 4.48
CA ASP A 37 -10.89 10.82 5.90
C ASP A 37 -11.28 9.36 6.17
N ARG A 38 -12.37 8.89 5.55
CA ARG A 38 -12.82 7.50 5.70
C ARG A 38 -11.85 6.51 5.07
N LEU A 39 -11.40 6.76 3.85
CA LEU A 39 -10.46 5.85 3.16
C LEU A 39 -9.11 5.78 3.88
N VAL A 40 -8.58 6.91 4.32
CA VAL A 40 -7.36 6.96 5.11
C VAL A 40 -7.54 6.24 6.44
N GLY A 41 -8.69 6.41 7.10
CA GLY A 41 -9.04 5.66 8.30
C GLY A 41 -8.99 4.14 8.09
N HIS A 42 -9.60 3.64 7.01
CA HIS A 42 -9.58 2.21 6.66
C HIS A 42 -8.17 1.70 6.31
N LEU A 43 -7.39 2.49 5.56
CA LEU A 43 -6.03 2.13 5.16
C LEU A 43 -5.10 1.89 6.35
N PHE A 44 -5.24 2.67 7.42
CA PHE A 44 -4.38 2.63 8.59
C PHE A 44 -5.00 1.94 9.81
N SER A 45 -6.19 1.37 9.67
CA SER A 45 -6.83 0.56 10.72
C SER A 45 -6.18 -0.83 10.80
N PRO A 46 -5.60 -1.22 11.96
CA PRO A 46 -5.01 -2.55 12.15
C PRO A 46 -6.06 -3.68 12.15
N ASP A 47 -7.33 -3.34 12.34
CA ASP A 47 -8.44 -4.30 12.26
C ASP A 47 -8.97 -4.46 10.83
N GLU A 48 -8.49 -3.66 9.89
CA GLU A 48 -8.99 -3.62 8.51
C GLU A 48 -7.87 -3.87 7.49
N LEU A 49 -7.22 -2.83 6.97
CA LEU A 49 -6.25 -2.97 5.89
C LEU A 49 -4.79 -2.91 6.33
N TRP A 50 -4.49 -2.25 7.46
CA TRP A 50 -3.11 -2.11 7.91
C TRP A 50 -2.57 -3.39 8.54
N THR A 51 -1.41 -3.85 8.11
CA THR A 51 -0.73 -5.03 8.63
C THR A 51 0.73 -4.74 9.02
N LYS A 52 1.41 -5.72 9.61
CA LYS A 52 2.83 -5.62 9.99
C LYS A 52 3.77 -5.41 8.80
N VAL A 53 3.35 -5.74 7.58
CA VAL A 53 4.16 -5.62 6.36
C VAL A 53 3.64 -4.54 5.40
N GLY A 54 2.57 -3.87 5.75
CA GLY A 54 1.94 -2.81 4.97
C GLY A 54 0.43 -3.03 4.79
N ILE A 55 -0.14 -2.37 3.79
CA ILE A 55 -1.57 -2.41 3.49
C ILE A 55 -1.89 -3.70 2.74
N SER A 56 -2.78 -4.53 3.30
CA SER A 56 -3.24 -5.77 2.66
C SER A 56 -4.12 -5.49 1.43
N THR A 57 -4.20 -6.47 0.53
CA THR A 57 -5.03 -6.35 -0.68
C THR A 57 -6.53 -6.33 -0.38
N VAL A 58 -6.96 -6.95 0.71
CA VAL A 58 -8.36 -6.99 1.16
C VAL A 58 -8.45 -6.78 2.66
N ASP A 59 -9.62 -6.35 3.11
CA ASP A 59 -9.94 -6.17 4.53
C ASP A 59 -9.78 -7.49 5.30
N GLN A 60 -9.19 -7.41 6.49
CA GLN A 60 -8.92 -8.57 7.33
C GLN A 60 -10.19 -9.24 7.85
N SER A 61 -11.33 -8.56 7.83
CA SER A 61 -12.64 -9.13 8.16
C SER A 61 -13.29 -9.86 6.98
N ALA A 62 -12.74 -9.78 5.77
CA ALA A 62 -13.29 -10.47 4.61
C ALA A 62 -13.21 -11.99 4.80
N PRO A 63 -14.27 -12.76 4.53
CA PRO A 63 -14.29 -14.20 4.79
C PRO A 63 -13.30 -15.01 3.97
N TYR A 64 -12.76 -14.42 2.90
CA TYR A 64 -11.72 -15.04 2.08
C TYR A 64 -10.31 -14.47 2.36
N TYR A 65 -10.17 -13.56 3.35
CA TYR A 65 -8.86 -13.04 3.75
C TYR A 65 -7.95 -14.16 4.28
N ARG A 66 -6.69 -14.11 3.88
CA ARG A 66 -5.67 -15.05 4.32
C ARG A 66 -4.37 -14.31 4.61
N THR A 67 -3.80 -14.54 5.78
CA THR A 67 -2.49 -13.99 6.17
C THR A 67 -1.32 -14.58 5.36
N ASP A 68 -1.56 -15.69 4.67
CA ASP A 68 -0.64 -16.38 3.76
C ASP A 68 -1.17 -16.37 2.30
N GLY A 69 -2.11 -15.47 2.00
CA GLY A 69 -2.77 -15.39 0.70
C GLY A 69 -1.93 -14.72 -0.39
N TYR A 70 -2.55 -14.57 -1.55
CA TYR A 70 -2.00 -13.90 -2.73
C TYR A 70 -2.72 -12.55 -2.93
N TRP A 71 -3.72 -12.46 -3.80
CA TRP A 71 -4.57 -11.27 -3.96
C TRP A 71 -5.69 -11.15 -2.90
N ASN A 72 -5.69 -12.02 -1.94
CA ASN A 72 -6.65 -12.05 -0.84
C ASN A 72 -5.98 -11.88 0.55
N GLY A 73 -4.91 -11.10 0.60
CA GLY A 73 -4.25 -10.77 1.86
C GLY A 73 -2.84 -10.23 1.71
N ALA A 74 -2.01 -10.78 0.83
CA ALA A 74 -0.62 -10.37 0.68
C ALA A 74 -0.44 -8.87 0.39
N VAL A 75 0.74 -8.35 0.71
CA VAL A 75 1.13 -6.95 0.47
C VAL A 75 1.95 -6.85 -0.82
N TRP A 76 1.54 -5.94 -1.70
CA TRP A 76 2.15 -5.68 -2.99
C TRP A 76 2.69 -4.26 -3.03
N PHE A 77 3.98 -4.09 -3.28
CA PHE A 77 4.63 -2.78 -3.23
C PHE A 77 4.12 -1.76 -4.25
N PRO A 78 3.70 -2.12 -5.46
CA PRO A 78 3.11 -1.13 -6.37
C PRO A 78 1.86 -0.45 -5.78
N HIS A 79 1.00 -1.19 -5.09
CA HIS A 79 -0.18 -0.61 -4.43
C HIS A 79 0.20 0.29 -3.25
N GLN A 80 1.20 -0.11 -2.45
CA GLN A 80 1.76 0.74 -1.39
C GLN A 80 2.30 2.05 -1.98
N TRP A 81 2.96 1.97 -3.14
CA TRP A 81 3.50 3.13 -3.83
C TRP A 81 2.41 4.08 -4.32
N MET A 82 1.32 3.56 -4.89
CA MET A 82 0.18 4.37 -5.31
C MET A 82 -0.45 5.10 -4.13
N VAL A 83 -0.67 4.39 -3.01
CA VAL A 83 -1.20 5.00 -1.77
C VAL A 83 -0.23 6.05 -1.22
N TRP A 84 1.05 5.75 -1.19
CA TRP A 84 2.10 6.69 -0.77
C TRP A 84 2.07 7.99 -1.57
N LYS A 85 1.94 7.89 -2.90
CA LYS A 85 1.84 9.07 -3.77
C LYS A 85 0.57 9.89 -3.49
N ALA A 86 -0.57 9.22 -3.30
CA ALA A 86 -1.81 9.88 -2.96
C ALA A 86 -1.74 10.60 -1.59
N LEU A 87 -1.10 9.98 -0.60
CA LEU A 87 -0.88 10.60 0.71
C LEU A 87 0.00 11.86 0.62
N LEU A 88 0.99 11.89 -0.27
CA LEU A 88 1.79 13.08 -0.54
C LEU A 88 0.95 14.21 -1.16
N ASP A 89 0.02 13.88 -2.08
CA ASP A 89 -0.92 14.87 -2.65
C ASP A 89 -1.82 15.49 -1.57
N LEU A 90 -2.21 14.69 -0.59
CA LEU A 90 -3.05 15.10 0.53
C LEU A 90 -2.29 15.86 1.63
N GLY A 91 -0.96 15.96 1.55
CA GLY A 91 -0.14 16.52 2.61
C GLY A 91 0.02 15.62 3.85
N GLU A 92 -0.39 14.36 3.76
CA GLU A 92 -0.30 13.35 4.83
C GLU A 92 1.10 12.71 4.92
N GLY A 93 2.11 13.58 5.13
CA GLY A 93 3.53 13.21 5.08
C GLY A 93 3.92 12.12 6.08
N GLU A 94 3.37 12.13 7.30
CA GLU A 94 3.65 11.12 8.32
C GLU A 94 3.12 9.75 7.92
N LYS A 95 1.90 9.68 7.38
CA LYS A 95 1.32 8.45 6.89
C LYS A 95 2.06 7.93 5.65
N ALA A 96 2.45 8.82 4.75
CA ALA A 96 3.29 8.48 3.61
C ALA A 96 4.62 7.87 4.08
N TYR A 97 5.27 8.49 5.07
CA TYR A 97 6.49 7.95 5.68
C TYR A 97 6.27 6.58 6.31
N GLN A 98 5.17 6.38 7.03
CA GLN A 98 4.82 5.09 7.62
C GLN A 98 4.69 3.98 6.57
N VAL A 99 4.01 4.23 5.45
CA VAL A 99 3.91 3.26 4.34
C VAL A 99 5.29 2.92 3.79
N ALA A 100 6.10 3.94 3.47
CA ALA A 100 7.42 3.76 2.88
C ALA A 100 8.37 3.00 3.80
N THR A 101 8.45 3.39 5.08
CA THR A 101 9.36 2.75 6.04
C THR A 101 8.95 1.31 6.36
N THR A 102 7.66 1.02 6.45
CA THR A 102 7.18 -0.36 6.63
C THR A 102 7.60 -1.24 5.46
N ALA A 103 7.43 -0.76 4.23
CA ALA A 103 7.85 -1.49 3.03
C ALA A 103 9.37 -1.65 2.95
N LEU A 104 10.14 -0.58 3.24
CA LEU A 104 11.61 -0.61 3.26
C LEU A 104 12.15 -1.62 4.30
N ASN A 105 11.62 -1.60 5.52
CA ASN A 105 12.02 -2.54 6.57
C ASN A 105 11.70 -4.00 6.20
N THR A 106 10.53 -4.23 5.61
CA THR A 106 10.12 -5.56 5.14
C THR A 106 11.05 -6.07 4.05
N TRP A 107 11.36 -5.22 3.07
CA TRP A 107 12.27 -5.54 1.97
C TRP A 107 13.72 -5.73 2.45
N GLU A 108 14.21 -4.87 3.33
CA GLU A 108 15.55 -4.98 3.91
C GLU A 108 15.75 -6.30 4.63
N LYS A 109 14.78 -6.68 5.47
CA LYS A 109 14.81 -7.97 6.18
C LYS A 109 14.91 -9.14 5.21
N GLU A 110 14.09 -9.13 4.16
CA GLU A 110 14.10 -10.19 3.14
C GLU A 110 15.41 -10.24 2.40
N CYS A 111 15.91 -9.10 1.91
CA CYS A 111 17.15 -9.05 1.14
C CYS A 111 18.39 -9.46 1.95
N LYS A 112 18.46 -9.14 3.24
CA LYS A 112 19.56 -9.59 4.12
C LYS A 112 19.65 -11.11 4.25
N GLU A 113 18.50 -11.78 4.15
CA GLU A 113 18.46 -13.25 4.34
C GLU A 113 18.51 -14.02 3.02
N SER A 114 17.82 -13.55 1.98
CA SER A 114 17.66 -14.30 0.73
C SER A 114 18.42 -13.72 -0.46
N TYR A 115 18.75 -12.43 -0.43
CA TYR A 115 19.31 -11.66 -1.57
C TYR A 115 18.37 -11.57 -2.79
N TYR A 116 17.06 -11.84 -2.62
CA TYR A 116 16.06 -11.81 -3.67
C TYR A 116 15.10 -10.63 -3.56
N THR A 117 14.48 -10.28 -4.69
CA THR A 117 13.37 -9.33 -4.82
C THR A 117 12.12 -10.10 -5.18
N PHE A 118 11.17 -10.18 -4.27
CA PHE A 118 9.97 -11.00 -4.41
C PHE A 118 8.81 -10.25 -5.06
N GLU A 119 7.85 -11.02 -5.55
CA GLU A 119 6.63 -10.55 -6.17
C GLU A 119 5.70 -9.84 -5.18
N HIS A 120 5.54 -10.41 -3.98
CA HIS A 120 4.70 -9.90 -2.90
C HIS A 120 5.24 -10.34 -1.54
N PHE A 121 4.61 -9.85 -0.46
CA PHE A 121 5.01 -10.17 0.90
C PHE A 121 3.86 -10.77 1.69
N ILE A 122 4.12 -11.89 2.36
CA ILE A 122 3.18 -12.64 3.17
C ILE A 122 3.09 -12.02 4.57
N ILE A 123 1.86 -11.81 5.07
CA ILE A 123 1.62 -11.15 6.35
C ILE A 123 2.05 -12.02 7.54
N SER A 124 1.71 -13.30 7.52
CA SER A 124 2.01 -14.23 8.63
C SER A 124 3.49 -14.47 8.82
N SER A 125 4.24 -14.70 7.74
CA SER A 125 5.69 -14.95 7.79
C SER A 125 6.52 -13.67 7.78
N GLN A 126 5.97 -12.55 7.31
CA GLN A 126 6.68 -11.31 7.00
C GLN A 126 7.85 -11.52 6.03
N ARG A 127 7.68 -12.47 5.09
CA ARG A 127 8.67 -12.86 4.10
C ARG A 127 8.15 -12.64 2.69
N GLY A 128 9.08 -12.48 1.76
CA GLY A 128 8.78 -12.48 0.34
C GLY A 128 8.22 -13.81 -0.15
N ALA A 129 7.37 -13.76 -1.16
CA ALA A 129 6.76 -14.92 -1.79
C ALA A 129 6.45 -14.65 -3.27
N GLY A 130 5.99 -15.69 -3.96
CA GLY A 130 5.81 -15.67 -5.40
C GLY A 130 7.15 -15.79 -6.13
N TRP A 131 7.28 -15.12 -7.26
CA TRP A 131 8.52 -15.17 -8.01
C TRP A 131 9.64 -14.40 -7.32
N HIS A 132 10.78 -15.04 -7.10
CA HIS A 132 11.89 -14.52 -6.31
C HIS A 132 12.86 -13.59 -7.07
N GLN A 133 12.61 -13.32 -8.34
CA GLN A 133 13.37 -12.39 -9.18
C GLN A 133 12.43 -11.40 -9.87
N PHE A 134 11.57 -10.74 -9.08
CA PHE A 134 10.54 -9.83 -9.60
C PHE A 134 10.85 -8.37 -9.25
N SER A 135 11.97 -7.86 -9.76
CA SER A 135 12.41 -6.48 -9.51
C SER A 135 11.39 -5.41 -9.94
N GLY A 136 10.58 -5.70 -10.97
CA GLY A 136 9.52 -4.78 -11.41
C GLY A 136 8.52 -4.44 -10.32
N LEU A 137 8.06 -5.44 -9.57
CA LEU A 137 7.13 -5.23 -8.45
C LEU A 137 7.81 -4.71 -7.18
N SER A 138 9.11 -4.91 -7.02
CA SER A 138 9.89 -4.37 -5.91
C SER A 138 10.50 -2.99 -6.20
N SER A 139 10.39 -2.47 -7.43
CA SER A 139 10.98 -1.19 -7.83
C SER A 139 10.57 0.04 -7.00
N PRO A 140 9.37 0.11 -6.35
CA PRO A 140 9.02 1.20 -5.45
C PRO A 140 10.03 1.48 -4.35
N ILE A 141 10.79 0.46 -3.92
CA ILE A 141 11.88 0.60 -2.93
C ILE A 141 12.87 1.69 -3.32
N LEU A 142 13.20 1.81 -4.60
CA LEU A 142 14.14 2.83 -5.10
C LEU A 142 13.60 4.24 -4.89
N ASN A 143 12.30 4.46 -5.09
CA ASN A 143 11.66 5.74 -4.89
C ASN A 143 11.61 6.11 -3.39
N TRP A 144 11.19 5.17 -2.54
CA TRP A 144 11.13 5.41 -1.09
C TRP A 144 12.51 5.64 -0.51
N PHE A 145 13.52 4.85 -0.91
CA PHE A 145 14.89 5.07 -0.47
C PHE A 145 15.41 6.45 -0.92
N ALA A 146 15.15 6.83 -2.16
CA ALA A 146 15.56 8.15 -2.68
C ALA A 146 14.85 9.29 -1.95
N ALA A 147 13.55 9.14 -1.65
CA ALA A 147 12.76 10.17 -0.98
C ALA A 147 13.21 10.47 0.45
N TYR A 148 13.62 9.44 1.20
CA TYR A 148 13.85 9.57 2.64
C TYR A 148 15.30 9.44 3.08
N TYR A 149 16.18 8.88 2.23
CA TYR A 149 17.56 8.58 2.62
C TYR A 149 18.62 9.16 1.67
N ARG A 150 18.20 9.88 0.62
CA ARG A 150 19.15 10.58 -0.25
C ARG A 150 19.00 12.08 -0.10
N ILE A 151 20.09 12.73 0.34
CA ILE A 151 20.18 14.19 0.46
C ILE A 151 19.92 14.84 -0.91
N GLY A 152 19.17 15.94 -0.93
CA GLY A 152 18.86 16.71 -2.12
C GLY A 152 17.82 16.07 -3.06
N LYS A 153 17.14 15.01 -2.63
CA LYS A 153 16.01 14.43 -3.34
C LYS A 153 14.70 14.83 -2.70
N VAL A 154 13.75 15.22 -3.55
CA VAL A 154 12.38 15.54 -3.15
C VAL A 154 11.44 14.69 -4.00
N SER A 155 10.45 14.07 -3.37
CA SER A 155 9.39 13.32 -4.04
C SER A 155 8.05 13.97 -3.74
N THR A 156 7.25 14.14 -4.79
CA THR A 156 5.92 14.74 -4.71
C THR A 156 4.84 13.68 -4.94
N GLY A 157 3.59 14.03 -4.69
CA GLY A 157 2.43 13.27 -5.09
C GLY A 157 2.27 13.17 -6.62
N PHE A 158 1.08 12.75 -7.06
CA PHE A 158 0.73 12.70 -8.49
C PHE A 158 0.37 14.09 -9.02
N GLU A 159 -0.28 14.90 -8.19
CA GLU A 159 -0.85 16.21 -8.55
C GLU A 159 -0.04 17.40 -8.00
N VAL A 160 1.14 17.15 -7.43
CA VAL A 160 2.00 18.17 -6.81
C VAL A 160 3.30 18.30 -7.58
N TRP A 161 3.67 19.53 -7.93
CA TRP A 161 4.92 19.87 -8.63
C TRP A 161 5.76 20.84 -7.82
N ILE A 162 7.07 20.66 -7.89
CA ILE A 162 8.04 21.59 -7.29
C ILE A 162 8.19 22.79 -8.22
N SER A 163 7.77 23.96 -7.75
CA SER A 163 7.97 25.23 -8.50
C SER A 163 9.34 25.85 -8.23
N ASN A 164 9.90 25.64 -7.04
CA ASN A 164 11.22 26.12 -6.64
C ASN A 164 11.78 25.27 -5.51
N SER A 165 13.07 25.10 -5.44
CA SER A 165 13.75 24.37 -4.34
C SER A 165 15.04 25.05 -3.96
N HIS A 166 15.30 25.20 -2.65
CA HIS A 166 16.56 25.64 -2.09
C HIS A 166 17.06 24.57 -1.14
N PHE A 167 18.29 24.15 -1.32
CA PHE A 167 18.97 23.24 -0.40
C PHE A 167 19.99 24.08 0.37
N ASN A 168 19.92 24.03 1.68
CA ASN A 168 20.96 24.58 2.54
C ASN A 168 22.10 23.55 2.64
N ASP A 169 23.33 24.00 2.44
CA ASP A 169 24.55 23.19 2.56
C ASP A 169 24.80 22.78 4.03
#